data_77568e1bb2cb6cb6eab38ac9deeb9d2e
#
_entry.id   77568e1bb2cb6cb6eab38ac9deeb9d2e
#
_cell.length_a   1.000
_cell.length_b   1.000
_cell.length_c   1.000
_cell.angle_alpha   90.00
_cell.angle_beta   90.00
_cell.angle_gamma   90.00
#
_symmetry.space_group_name_H-M   'P 1'
#
loop_
_entity.id
_entity.type
_entity.pdbx_description
1 polymer ?
#
loop_
_entity_poly.entity_id
_entity_poly.type
_entity_poly.pdbx_seq_one_letter_code
_entity_poly.pdbx_strand_id
1 'polypeptide(L)'
;MTEPSPITLKGVPGSPYTRKMLALLRYRRLPYRLILASHDTPGLPAAKVNLLPTFYFPGPDGELQAVTDSSPILRRLDAEHAARRVRPADPAVAFLDSLLEDYADEWLTKAMFHYRWAYEADIKRASDVLPAWTRGRTSDALLAEAGKTIAGRQIPRLRYVGSNEVTGPVIEASYARFLDAFEAHLRDHPFLLGARPGGGDFGVFGQLTQLAMFDPTPMAITAQRAPRVFAWVGAVEDLSGLEPSDADWFAMDALPATLTAILKEVGRVYAPLLLANARAVKAGATQVETEIDGQPWVQQPFPYQAKCLAWLREEYSALNPGQRAGISEVLTDAGCEALIAA
;
A
#
# COMPACT_ATOMS: atom_id res chain seq x y z
N MET A 1 22.15 -29.82 -0.96
CA MET A 1 21.65 -28.46 -0.60
C MET A 1 20.26 -28.67 -0.05
N THR A 2 20.02 -28.36 1.23
CA THR A 2 18.67 -28.38 1.82
C THR A 2 17.85 -27.30 1.15
N GLU A 3 16.67 -27.65 0.62
CA GLU A 3 15.74 -26.63 0.09
C GLU A 3 15.42 -25.61 1.20
N PRO A 4 15.39 -24.32 0.85
CA PRO A 4 15.06 -23.30 1.84
C PRO A 4 13.64 -23.53 2.37
N SER A 5 13.46 -23.51 3.69
CA SER A 5 12.15 -23.66 4.31
C SER A 5 11.22 -22.54 3.83
N PRO A 6 9.97 -22.85 3.47
CA PRO A 6 9.04 -21.85 2.94
C PRO A 6 8.70 -20.79 4.01
N ILE A 7 8.65 -19.54 3.61
CA ILE A 7 8.22 -18.42 4.46
C ILE A 7 6.75 -18.61 4.82
N THR A 8 6.45 -18.75 6.09
CA THR A 8 5.06 -18.90 6.53
C THR A 8 4.43 -17.53 6.80
N LEU A 9 3.25 -17.30 6.26
CA LEU A 9 2.47 -16.10 6.55
C LEU A 9 0.98 -16.42 6.73
N LYS A 10 0.33 -15.63 7.58
CA LYS A 10 -1.13 -15.62 7.77
C LYS A 10 -1.72 -14.41 7.06
N GLY A 11 -2.80 -14.60 6.32
CA GLY A 11 -3.47 -13.52 5.61
C GLY A 11 -4.75 -13.96 4.91
N VAL A 12 -5.44 -13.00 4.30
CA VAL A 12 -6.66 -13.25 3.50
C VAL A 12 -6.66 -12.39 2.23
N PRO A 13 -7.28 -12.86 1.13
CA PRO A 13 -7.33 -12.12 -0.13
C PRO A 13 -8.02 -10.74 -0.04
N GLY A 14 -8.89 -10.52 0.93
CA GLY A 14 -9.54 -9.23 1.18
C GLY A 14 -8.68 -8.18 1.86
N SER A 15 -7.44 -8.52 2.22
CA SER A 15 -6.46 -7.57 2.73
C SER A 15 -5.52 -7.11 1.60
N PRO A 16 -5.48 -5.81 1.28
CA PRO A 16 -4.57 -5.28 0.26
C PRO A 16 -3.10 -5.60 0.57
N TYR A 17 -2.70 -5.49 1.82
CA TYR A 17 -1.33 -5.79 2.25
C TYR A 17 -0.99 -7.29 2.15
N THR A 18 -1.96 -8.19 2.35
CA THR A 18 -1.75 -9.62 2.05
C THR A 18 -1.49 -9.82 0.55
N ARG A 19 -2.28 -9.16 -0.31
CA ARG A 19 -2.11 -9.23 -1.77
C ARG A 19 -0.78 -8.65 -2.21
N LYS A 20 -0.39 -7.48 -1.70
CA LYS A 20 0.93 -6.86 -1.87
C LYS A 20 2.05 -7.88 -1.64
N MET A 21 2.05 -8.50 -0.45
CA MET A 21 3.14 -9.40 -0.06
C MET A 21 3.13 -10.73 -0.80
N LEU A 22 1.97 -11.27 -1.18
CA LEU A 22 1.90 -12.49 -1.99
C LEU A 22 2.46 -12.28 -3.39
N ALA A 23 2.13 -11.17 -4.06
CA ALA A 23 2.68 -10.84 -5.37
C ALA A 23 4.20 -10.63 -5.31
N LEU A 24 4.67 -9.92 -4.29
CA LEU A 24 6.09 -9.73 -4.03
C LEU A 24 6.82 -11.07 -3.85
N LEU A 25 6.30 -12.00 -3.06
CA LEU A 25 6.92 -13.32 -2.85
C LEU A 25 6.97 -14.12 -4.16
N ARG A 26 5.91 -14.08 -4.99
CA ARG A 26 5.88 -14.72 -6.32
C ARG A 26 6.90 -14.09 -7.26
N TYR A 27 6.92 -12.76 -7.38
CA TYR A 27 7.92 -12.05 -8.19
C TYR A 27 9.34 -12.43 -7.78
N ARG A 28 9.62 -12.48 -6.48
CA ARG A 28 10.95 -12.83 -5.93
C ARG A 28 11.26 -14.32 -5.99
N ARG A 29 10.31 -15.16 -6.42
CA ARG A 29 10.44 -16.63 -6.43
C ARG A 29 10.84 -17.19 -5.05
N LEU A 30 10.37 -16.55 -3.96
CA LEU A 30 10.59 -17.03 -2.62
C LEU A 30 9.51 -18.06 -2.26
N PRO A 31 9.89 -19.27 -1.82
CA PRO A 31 8.93 -20.28 -1.42
C PRO A 31 8.13 -19.80 -0.21
N TYR A 32 6.81 -19.92 -0.25
CA TYR A 32 5.97 -19.49 0.86
C TYR A 32 4.80 -20.45 1.12
N ARG A 33 4.27 -20.36 2.35
CA ARG A 33 3.06 -21.07 2.78
C ARG A 33 2.06 -20.05 3.34
N LEU A 34 0.93 -19.88 2.66
CA LEU A 34 -0.16 -19.02 3.11
C LEU A 34 -1.12 -19.79 4.00
N ILE A 35 -1.38 -19.27 5.21
CA ILE A 35 -2.43 -19.71 6.10
C ILE A 35 -3.60 -18.73 5.94
N LEU A 36 -4.73 -19.23 5.41
CA LEU A 36 -5.94 -18.44 5.26
C LEU A 36 -6.63 -18.26 6.61
N ALA A 37 -6.27 -17.23 7.33
CA ALA A 37 -6.85 -16.86 8.61
C ALA A 37 -6.77 -15.35 8.87
N SER A 38 -7.76 -14.82 9.58
CA SER A 38 -7.82 -13.42 10.02
C SER A 38 -7.64 -13.24 11.53
N HIS A 39 -7.56 -14.34 12.27
CA HIS A 39 -7.41 -14.38 13.72
C HIS A 39 -6.19 -15.23 14.11
N ASP A 40 -5.89 -15.28 15.38
CA ASP A 40 -4.82 -16.12 15.90
C ASP A 40 -5.03 -17.59 15.52
N THR A 41 -3.94 -18.23 15.12
CA THR A 41 -3.93 -19.59 14.62
C THR A 41 -3.26 -20.48 15.66
N PRO A 42 -3.89 -21.57 16.10
CA PRO A 42 -3.29 -22.51 17.06
C PRO A 42 -1.92 -23.00 16.59
N GLY A 43 -0.95 -23.03 17.48
CA GLY A 43 0.42 -23.46 17.20
C GLY A 43 1.31 -22.40 16.55
N LEU A 44 0.82 -21.19 16.35
CA LEU A 44 1.62 -20.04 15.89
C LEU A 44 1.62 -18.92 16.94
N PRO A 45 2.74 -18.18 17.10
CA PRO A 45 2.80 -17.08 18.04
C PRO A 45 1.83 -15.96 17.65
N ALA A 46 1.23 -15.30 18.64
CA ALA A 46 0.40 -14.13 18.44
C ALA A 46 1.25 -12.91 18.10
N ALA A 47 0.81 -12.10 17.16
CA ALA A 47 1.44 -10.82 16.87
C ALA A 47 1.09 -9.77 17.94
N LYS A 48 2.02 -8.82 18.21
CA LYS A 48 1.75 -7.69 19.11
C LYS A 48 0.54 -6.87 18.70
N VAL A 49 0.36 -6.71 17.38
CA VAL A 49 -0.81 -6.07 16.77
C VAL A 49 -1.35 -7.06 15.74
N ASN A 50 -2.63 -7.38 15.82
CA ASN A 50 -3.25 -8.32 14.89
C ASN A 50 -3.52 -7.61 13.54
N LEU A 51 -2.49 -7.56 12.69
CA LEU A 51 -2.52 -7.05 11.33
C LEU A 51 -2.30 -8.17 10.31
N LEU A 52 -2.77 -7.97 9.10
CA LEU A 52 -2.60 -8.88 7.98
C LEU A 52 -1.81 -8.20 6.85
N PRO A 53 -0.82 -8.92 6.29
CA PRO A 53 -0.38 -10.26 6.68
C PRO A 53 0.45 -10.27 7.96
N THR A 54 0.43 -11.41 8.67
CA THR A 54 1.39 -11.71 9.72
C THR A 54 2.38 -12.74 9.20
N PHE A 55 3.66 -12.42 9.20
CA PHE A 55 4.76 -13.32 8.83
C PHE A 55 5.32 -14.00 10.06
N TYR A 56 5.83 -15.22 9.89
CA TYR A 56 6.44 -16.01 10.94
C TYR A 56 7.88 -16.33 10.56
N PHE A 57 8.82 -15.65 11.22
CA PHE A 57 10.24 -15.83 10.99
C PHE A 57 10.91 -16.49 12.20
N PRO A 58 11.98 -17.28 12.00
CA PRO A 58 12.81 -17.75 13.11
C PRO A 58 13.42 -16.56 13.87
N GLY A 59 13.30 -16.59 15.19
CA GLY A 59 14.01 -15.69 16.09
C GLY A 59 15.44 -16.16 16.34
N PRO A 60 16.23 -15.40 17.13
CA PRO A 60 17.61 -15.77 17.49
C PRO A 60 17.73 -17.08 18.27
N ASP A 61 16.67 -17.47 18.97
CA ASP A 61 16.53 -18.70 19.72
C ASP A 61 16.01 -19.88 18.90
N GLY A 62 15.71 -19.66 17.61
CA GLY A 62 15.11 -20.63 16.71
C GLY A 62 13.58 -20.74 16.81
N GLU A 63 12.97 -20.11 17.81
CA GLU A 63 11.51 -20.09 17.95
C GLU A 63 10.89 -19.11 16.93
N LEU A 64 9.67 -19.43 16.46
CA LEU A 64 8.97 -18.56 15.51
C LEU A 64 8.52 -17.26 16.18
N GLN A 65 8.76 -16.14 15.50
CA GLN A 65 8.30 -14.82 15.89
C GLN A 65 7.29 -14.31 14.87
N ALA A 66 6.15 -13.79 15.36
CA ALA A 66 5.15 -13.13 14.53
C ALA A 66 5.55 -11.69 14.23
N VAL A 67 5.70 -11.37 12.95
CA VAL A 67 6.10 -10.06 12.45
C VAL A 67 5.00 -9.51 11.56
N THR A 68 4.59 -8.28 11.80
CA THR A 68 3.61 -7.54 11.01
C THR A 68 4.24 -6.29 10.42
N ASP A 69 3.51 -5.62 9.54
CA ASP A 69 3.93 -4.44 8.79
C ASP A 69 4.71 -4.79 7.49
N SER A 70 4.04 -4.52 6.36
CA SER A 70 4.52 -4.97 5.04
C SER A 70 5.81 -4.29 4.60
N SER A 71 5.98 -2.99 4.87
CA SER A 71 7.13 -2.24 4.40
C SER A 71 8.45 -2.63 5.11
N PRO A 72 8.53 -2.75 6.45
CA PRO A 72 9.70 -3.34 7.09
C PRO A 72 9.97 -4.79 6.67
N ILE A 73 8.92 -5.61 6.44
CA ILE A 73 9.09 -6.99 5.98
C ILE A 73 9.67 -7.02 4.57
N LEU A 74 9.20 -6.16 3.66
CA LEU A 74 9.76 -6.01 2.32
C LEU A 74 11.26 -5.69 2.39
N ARG A 75 11.65 -4.69 3.20
CA ARG A 75 13.07 -4.31 3.40
C ARG A 75 13.90 -5.44 3.98
N ARG A 76 13.35 -6.20 4.93
CA ARG A 76 13.98 -7.40 5.48
C ARG A 76 14.23 -8.45 4.40
N LEU A 77 13.21 -8.77 3.60
CA LEU A 77 13.35 -9.74 2.52
C LEU A 77 14.38 -9.30 1.48
N ASP A 78 14.47 -8.01 1.16
CA ASP A 78 15.48 -7.46 0.26
C ASP A 78 16.91 -7.57 0.82
N ALA A 79 17.06 -7.43 2.14
CA ALA A 79 18.34 -7.60 2.79
C ALA A 79 18.78 -9.08 2.89
N GLU A 80 17.84 -9.98 3.19
CA GLU A 80 18.11 -11.41 3.37
C GLU A 80 18.28 -12.18 2.04
N HIS A 81 17.70 -11.68 0.93
CA HIS A 81 17.71 -12.34 -0.37
C HIS A 81 18.20 -11.40 -1.47
N ALA A 82 19.35 -11.67 -2.05
CA ALA A 82 19.99 -10.80 -3.04
C ALA A 82 19.32 -10.78 -4.41
N ALA A 83 18.66 -11.90 -4.81
CA ALA A 83 18.05 -12.00 -6.13
C ALA A 83 16.74 -11.23 -6.22
N ARG A 84 16.50 -10.58 -7.37
CA ARG A 84 15.23 -9.95 -7.75
C ARG A 84 14.72 -8.95 -6.71
N ARG A 85 15.63 -8.15 -6.14
CA ARG A 85 15.30 -7.07 -5.19
C ARG A 85 14.27 -6.12 -5.80
N VAL A 86 13.41 -5.58 -4.95
CA VAL A 86 12.40 -4.61 -5.35
C VAL A 86 12.79 -3.17 -4.99
N ARG A 87 13.84 -3.00 -4.19
CA ARG A 87 14.38 -1.69 -3.89
C ARG A 87 15.44 -1.30 -4.93
N PRO A 88 15.32 -0.14 -5.59
CA PRO A 88 16.34 0.39 -6.49
C PRO A 88 17.71 0.47 -5.85
N ALA A 89 18.78 0.20 -6.64
CA ALA A 89 20.16 0.30 -6.16
C ALA A 89 20.61 1.76 -5.99
N ASP A 90 20.11 2.69 -6.83
CA ASP A 90 20.32 4.12 -6.66
C ASP A 90 19.51 4.62 -5.45
N PRO A 91 20.16 5.21 -4.41
CA PRO A 91 19.45 5.66 -3.21
C PRO A 91 18.42 6.77 -3.46
N ALA A 92 18.58 7.60 -4.49
CA ALA A 92 17.64 8.64 -4.82
C ALA A 92 16.37 8.05 -5.46
N VAL A 93 16.53 7.09 -6.39
CA VAL A 93 15.39 6.34 -6.96
C VAL A 93 14.71 5.50 -5.88
N ALA A 94 15.49 4.90 -4.96
CA ALA A 94 14.96 4.15 -3.83
C ALA A 94 14.14 5.01 -2.86
N PHE A 95 14.49 6.28 -2.70
CA PHE A 95 13.68 7.24 -1.93
C PHE A 95 12.32 7.50 -2.61
N LEU A 96 12.30 7.66 -3.93
CA LEU A 96 11.03 7.81 -4.67
C LEU A 96 10.17 6.56 -4.58
N ASP A 97 10.77 5.37 -4.63
CA ASP A 97 10.06 4.10 -4.42
C ASP A 97 9.42 4.03 -3.03
N SER A 98 10.18 4.43 -1.99
CA SER A 98 9.66 4.49 -0.61
C SER A 98 8.50 5.48 -0.47
N LEU A 99 8.58 6.66 -1.11
CA LEU A 99 7.49 7.64 -1.09
C LEU A 99 6.23 7.13 -1.80
N LEU A 100 6.39 6.44 -2.93
CA LEU A 100 5.28 5.86 -3.69
C LEU A 100 4.67 4.66 -2.96
N GLU A 101 5.48 3.81 -2.30
CA GLU A 101 5.00 2.73 -1.45
C GLU A 101 4.16 3.30 -0.29
N ASP A 102 4.68 4.31 0.38
CA ASP A 102 4.02 4.96 1.51
C ASP A 102 2.69 5.63 1.10
N TYR A 103 2.68 6.35 -0.04
CA TYR A 103 1.46 6.89 -0.62
C TYR A 103 0.41 5.81 -0.91
N ALA A 104 0.82 4.68 -1.48
CA ALA A 104 -0.08 3.58 -1.77
C ALA A 104 -0.64 2.96 -0.49
N ASP A 105 0.20 2.69 0.49
CA ASP A 105 -0.18 2.03 1.74
C ASP A 105 -1.01 2.93 2.66
N GLU A 106 -0.81 4.27 2.63
CA GLU A 106 -1.40 5.20 3.60
C GLU A 106 -2.45 6.15 2.98
N TRP A 107 -2.39 6.43 1.67
CA TRP A 107 -3.40 7.26 1.01
C TRP A 107 -4.37 6.44 0.15
N LEU A 108 -3.91 5.60 -0.78
CA LEU A 108 -4.81 4.78 -1.59
C LEU A 108 -5.65 3.81 -0.74
N THR A 109 -5.14 3.39 0.41
CA THR A 109 -5.93 2.63 1.38
C THR A 109 -7.17 3.38 1.89
N LYS A 110 -7.14 4.74 1.90
CA LYS A 110 -8.33 5.55 2.25
C LYS A 110 -9.41 5.40 1.20
N ALA A 111 -9.05 5.44 -0.08
CA ALA A 111 -9.99 5.20 -1.17
C ALA A 111 -10.55 3.77 -1.10
N MET A 112 -9.69 2.76 -0.90
CA MET A 112 -10.11 1.37 -0.76
C MET A 112 -11.10 1.18 0.40
N PHE A 113 -10.81 1.73 1.55
CA PHE A 113 -11.65 1.58 2.73
C PHE A 113 -12.94 2.40 2.62
N HIS A 114 -12.85 3.62 2.04
CA HIS A 114 -14.01 4.47 1.76
C HIS A 114 -15.01 3.76 0.86
N TYR A 115 -14.62 3.36 -0.35
CA TYR A 115 -15.52 2.68 -1.28
C TYR A 115 -16.14 1.43 -0.66
N ARG A 116 -15.34 0.57 -0.05
CA ARG A 116 -15.82 -0.70 0.54
C ARG A 116 -16.88 -0.51 1.61
N TRP A 117 -16.81 0.57 2.41
CA TRP A 117 -17.64 0.71 3.61
C TRP A 117 -18.58 1.92 3.61
N ALA A 118 -18.55 2.76 2.57
CA ALA A 118 -19.49 3.88 2.39
C ALA A 118 -20.61 3.57 1.40
N TYR A 119 -20.42 2.61 0.49
CA TYR A 119 -21.39 2.30 -0.57
C TYR A 119 -22.09 0.97 -0.30
N GLU A 120 -23.44 0.96 -0.48
CA GLU A 120 -24.27 -0.20 -0.17
C GLU A 120 -23.87 -1.45 -0.97
N ALA A 121 -23.61 -1.31 -2.28
CA ALA A 121 -23.20 -2.42 -3.14
C ALA A 121 -21.87 -3.05 -2.68
N ASP A 122 -20.93 -2.22 -2.22
CA ASP A 122 -19.62 -2.64 -1.78
C ASP A 122 -19.68 -3.26 -0.37
N ILE A 123 -20.47 -2.66 0.54
CA ILE A 123 -20.77 -3.24 1.86
C ILE A 123 -21.38 -4.63 1.71
N LYS A 124 -22.36 -4.76 0.79
CA LYS A 124 -22.99 -6.05 0.52
C LYS A 124 -21.97 -7.07 0.02
N ARG A 125 -21.19 -6.72 -1.01
CA ARG A 125 -20.13 -7.58 -1.56
C ARG A 125 -19.14 -8.00 -0.48
N ALA A 126 -18.64 -7.04 0.31
CA ALA A 126 -17.70 -7.32 1.38
C ALA A 126 -18.29 -8.22 2.45
N SER A 127 -19.55 -7.99 2.85
CA SER A 127 -20.24 -8.81 3.84
C SER A 127 -20.45 -10.25 3.37
N ASP A 128 -20.73 -10.46 2.09
CA ASP A 128 -20.95 -11.80 1.52
C ASP A 128 -19.64 -12.57 1.36
N VAL A 129 -18.56 -11.92 0.91
CA VAL A 129 -17.35 -12.60 0.45
C VAL A 129 -16.24 -12.67 1.50
N LEU A 130 -16.02 -11.62 2.32
CA LEU A 130 -14.91 -11.62 3.28
C LEU A 130 -14.94 -12.81 4.25
N PRO A 131 -16.09 -13.20 4.85
CA PRO A 131 -16.13 -14.35 5.73
C PRO A 131 -15.90 -15.67 5.00
N ALA A 132 -16.31 -15.78 3.73
CA ALA A 132 -16.21 -17.02 2.97
C ALA A 132 -14.77 -17.47 2.73
N TRP A 133 -13.80 -16.54 2.64
CA TRP A 133 -12.39 -16.91 2.48
C TRP A 133 -11.81 -17.74 3.64
N THR A 134 -12.33 -17.56 4.85
CA THR A 134 -11.85 -18.29 6.02
C THR A 134 -12.87 -19.31 6.56
N ARG A 135 -14.13 -19.22 6.14
CA ARG A 135 -15.25 -20.02 6.64
C ARG A 135 -16.12 -20.63 5.54
N GLY A 136 -15.57 -20.79 4.31
CA GLY A 136 -16.33 -21.24 3.14
C GLY A 136 -17.01 -22.62 3.26
N ARG A 137 -16.69 -23.40 4.30
CA ARG A 137 -17.30 -24.71 4.59
C ARG A 137 -18.31 -24.64 5.75
N THR A 138 -18.92 -23.50 5.98
CA THR A 138 -19.97 -23.32 7.01
C THR A 138 -21.33 -23.07 6.37
N SER A 139 -22.42 -23.02 7.16
CA SER A 139 -23.75 -22.74 6.65
C SER A 139 -23.91 -21.29 6.19
N ASP A 140 -24.79 -21.04 5.22
CA ASP A 140 -25.08 -19.69 4.71
C ASP A 140 -25.53 -18.73 5.82
N ALA A 141 -26.30 -19.24 6.82
CA ALA A 141 -26.73 -18.46 7.97
C ALA A 141 -25.53 -17.95 8.81
N LEU A 142 -24.53 -18.80 9.02
CA LEU A 142 -23.32 -18.43 9.78
C LEU A 142 -22.42 -17.50 8.96
N LEU A 143 -22.34 -17.66 7.64
CA LEU A 143 -21.63 -16.73 6.77
C LEU A 143 -22.29 -15.34 6.80
N ALA A 144 -23.63 -15.28 6.68
CA ALA A 144 -24.36 -14.02 6.74
C ALA A 144 -24.18 -13.30 8.09
N GLU A 145 -24.19 -14.02 9.19
CA GLU A 145 -23.95 -13.45 10.53
C GLU A 145 -22.50 -12.93 10.68
N ALA A 146 -21.52 -13.68 10.17
CA ALA A 146 -20.13 -13.23 10.13
C ALA A 146 -19.95 -11.97 9.26
N GLY A 147 -20.65 -11.88 8.14
CA GLY A 147 -20.67 -10.69 7.26
C GLY A 147 -21.22 -9.46 7.98
N LYS A 148 -22.37 -9.59 8.66
CA LYS A 148 -22.95 -8.51 9.49
C LYS A 148 -21.97 -8.06 10.59
N THR A 149 -21.33 -9.01 11.26
CA THR A 149 -20.33 -8.71 12.29
C THR A 149 -19.14 -7.92 11.71
N ILE A 150 -18.65 -8.31 10.54
CA ILE A 150 -17.55 -7.61 9.86
C ILE A 150 -18.00 -6.19 9.49
N ALA A 151 -19.13 -6.03 8.82
CA ALA A 151 -19.64 -4.72 8.42
C ALA A 151 -19.88 -3.80 9.63
N GLY A 152 -20.56 -4.30 10.66
CA GLY A 152 -20.83 -3.55 11.90
C GLY A 152 -19.56 -3.07 12.59
N ARG A 153 -18.44 -3.82 12.48
CA ARG A 153 -17.15 -3.41 13.00
C ARG A 153 -16.44 -2.41 12.10
N GLN A 154 -16.54 -2.54 10.77
CA GLN A 154 -15.73 -1.78 9.83
C GLN A 154 -16.35 -0.43 9.45
N ILE A 155 -17.67 -0.35 9.29
CA ILE A 155 -18.35 0.91 8.91
C ILE A 155 -18.01 2.06 9.88
N PRO A 156 -18.10 1.90 11.22
CA PRO A 156 -17.71 2.97 12.14
C PRO A 156 -16.22 3.36 12.07
N ARG A 157 -15.39 2.53 11.42
CA ARG A 157 -13.94 2.78 11.25
C ARG A 157 -13.61 3.69 10.06
N LEU A 158 -14.59 4.08 9.25
CA LEU A 158 -14.42 5.11 8.22
C LEU A 158 -13.76 6.39 8.79
N ARG A 159 -14.08 6.74 10.03
CA ARG A 159 -13.45 7.87 10.73
C ARG A 159 -11.92 7.77 10.87
N TYR A 160 -11.36 6.54 10.94
CA TYR A 160 -9.91 6.35 11.08
C TYR A 160 -9.15 6.65 9.79
N VAL A 161 -9.79 6.44 8.65
CA VAL A 161 -9.25 6.81 7.35
C VAL A 161 -9.65 8.22 6.93
N GLY A 162 -10.36 8.96 7.81
CA GLY A 162 -10.82 10.32 7.55
C GLY A 162 -11.98 10.41 6.57
N SER A 163 -12.69 9.31 6.31
CA SER A 163 -13.83 9.28 5.40
C SER A 163 -15.12 9.71 6.10
N ASN A 164 -15.76 10.74 5.55
CA ASN A 164 -17.04 11.31 5.98
C ASN A 164 -17.70 12.04 4.79
N GLU A 165 -18.84 12.69 5.01
CA GLU A 165 -19.60 13.39 3.97
C GLU A 165 -18.81 14.53 3.30
N VAL A 166 -17.90 15.20 4.01
CA VAL A 166 -17.08 16.30 3.48
C VAL A 166 -15.86 15.76 2.72
N THR A 167 -15.18 14.78 3.27
CA THR A 167 -13.89 14.27 2.76
C THR A 167 -14.07 13.15 1.74
N GLY A 168 -15.20 12.46 1.72
CA GLY A 168 -15.51 11.42 0.73
C GLY A 168 -15.26 11.89 -0.71
N PRO A 169 -15.84 13.03 -1.15
CA PRO A 169 -15.59 13.57 -2.48
C PRO A 169 -14.10 13.85 -2.79
N VAL A 170 -13.31 14.26 -1.80
CA VAL A 170 -11.85 14.48 -1.95
C VAL A 170 -11.15 13.14 -2.21
N ILE A 171 -11.49 12.10 -1.44
CA ILE A 171 -10.93 10.75 -1.60
C ILE A 171 -11.25 10.21 -2.99
N GLU A 172 -12.50 10.33 -3.44
CA GLU A 172 -12.95 9.84 -4.75
C GLU A 172 -12.28 10.60 -5.91
N ALA A 173 -12.22 11.93 -5.81
CA ALA A 173 -11.55 12.76 -6.82
C ALA A 173 -10.06 12.44 -6.91
N SER A 174 -9.40 12.21 -5.77
CA SER A 174 -8.00 11.78 -5.69
C SER A 174 -7.80 10.43 -6.38
N TYR A 175 -8.67 9.45 -6.11
CA TYR A 175 -8.59 8.14 -6.78
C TYR A 175 -8.75 8.28 -8.31
N ALA A 176 -9.70 9.09 -8.75
CA ALA A 176 -9.93 9.33 -10.18
C ALA A 176 -8.71 9.96 -10.87
N ARG A 177 -8.06 10.95 -10.24
CA ARG A 177 -6.84 11.59 -10.77
C ARG A 177 -5.64 10.63 -10.78
N PHE A 178 -5.51 9.82 -9.72
CA PHE A 178 -4.49 8.77 -9.68
C PHE A 178 -4.67 7.78 -10.85
N LEU A 179 -5.91 7.34 -11.10
CA LEU A 179 -6.20 6.46 -12.23
C LEU A 179 -5.81 7.08 -13.57
N ASP A 180 -6.12 8.37 -13.81
CA ASP A 180 -5.76 9.06 -15.04
C ASP A 180 -4.24 9.17 -15.22
N ALA A 181 -3.53 9.53 -14.17
CA ALA A 181 -2.07 9.66 -14.19
C ALA A 181 -1.39 8.31 -14.41
N PHE A 182 -1.85 7.26 -13.71
CA PHE A 182 -1.28 5.92 -13.84
C PHE A 182 -1.65 5.27 -15.18
N GLU A 183 -2.86 5.46 -15.69
CA GLU A 183 -3.28 5.03 -17.03
C GLU A 183 -2.39 5.66 -18.13
N ALA A 184 -2.06 6.94 -17.98
CA ALA A 184 -1.16 7.63 -18.90
C ALA A 184 0.28 7.09 -18.80
N HIS A 185 0.74 6.80 -17.59
CA HIS A 185 2.07 6.23 -17.34
C HIS A 185 2.23 4.83 -17.95
N LEU A 186 1.21 3.99 -17.80
CA LEU A 186 1.22 2.61 -18.32
C LEU A 186 1.16 2.51 -19.85
N ARG A 187 1.07 3.60 -20.60
CA ARG A 187 1.22 3.58 -22.06
C ARG A 187 2.64 3.23 -22.49
N ASP A 188 3.62 3.74 -21.75
CA ASP A 188 5.01 3.69 -22.13
C ASP A 188 5.87 2.91 -21.11
N HIS A 189 5.41 2.77 -19.88
CA HIS A 189 6.16 2.20 -18.76
C HIS A 189 5.34 1.14 -18.02
N PRO A 190 5.83 -0.09 -17.90
CA PRO A 190 5.06 -1.17 -17.26
C PRO A 190 4.97 -1.04 -15.72
N PHE A 191 5.85 -0.26 -15.09
CA PHE A 191 5.91 -0.04 -13.66
C PHE A 191 6.27 1.41 -13.33
N LEU A 192 6.02 1.84 -12.10
CA LEU A 192 6.18 3.22 -11.65
C LEU A 192 7.58 3.80 -11.90
N LEU A 193 8.62 2.99 -11.70
CA LEU A 193 10.01 3.44 -11.77
C LEU A 193 10.81 2.77 -12.90
N GLY A 194 10.14 2.27 -13.94
CA GLY A 194 10.79 1.74 -15.13
C GLY A 194 10.20 0.46 -15.67
N ALA A 195 11.05 -0.49 -16.06
CA ALA A 195 10.65 -1.77 -16.65
C ALA A 195 10.67 -2.95 -15.65
N ARG A 196 10.89 -2.68 -14.37
CA ARG A 196 10.83 -3.66 -13.26
C ARG A 196 10.05 -3.11 -12.08
N PRO A 197 9.33 -3.98 -11.31
CA PRO A 197 8.51 -3.52 -10.20
C PRO A 197 9.35 -3.14 -8.98
N GLY A 198 8.98 -2.03 -8.34
CA GLY A 198 9.45 -1.58 -7.05
C GLY A 198 8.49 -1.89 -5.89
N GLY A 199 8.86 -1.47 -4.68
CA GLY A 199 8.00 -1.53 -3.50
C GLY A 199 6.71 -0.75 -3.70
N GLY A 200 6.80 0.41 -4.35
CA GLY A 200 5.66 1.25 -4.72
C GLY A 200 4.65 0.54 -5.62
N ASP A 201 5.13 -0.22 -6.62
CA ASP A 201 4.24 -1.01 -7.49
C ASP A 201 3.46 -2.06 -6.70
N PHE A 202 4.13 -2.79 -5.80
CA PHE A 202 3.45 -3.78 -4.97
C PHE A 202 2.48 -3.14 -3.97
N GLY A 203 2.78 -1.95 -3.45
CA GLY A 203 1.87 -1.14 -2.65
C GLY A 203 0.60 -0.77 -3.43
N VAL A 204 0.76 -0.16 -4.60
CA VAL A 204 -0.32 0.18 -5.54
C VAL A 204 -1.11 -1.06 -5.94
N PHE A 205 -0.44 -2.14 -6.34
CA PHE A 205 -1.08 -3.41 -6.67
C PHE A 205 -1.96 -3.91 -5.53
N GLY A 206 -1.44 -3.92 -4.30
CA GLY A 206 -2.20 -4.36 -3.13
C GLY A 206 -3.54 -3.65 -3.01
N GLN A 207 -3.55 -2.32 -3.10
CA GLN A 207 -4.77 -1.52 -3.02
C GLN A 207 -5.69 -1.73 -4.22
N LEU A 208 -5.13 -1.77 -5.43
CA LEU A 208 -5.89 -1.95 -6.67
C LEU A 208 -6.52 -3.36 -6.78
N THR A 209 -5.96 -4.40 -6.14
CA THR A 209 -6.64 -5.71 -6.07
C THR A 209 -8.01 -5.61 -5.41
N GLN A 210 -8.19 -4.63 -4.54
CA GLN A 210 -9.46 -4.36 -3.88
C GLN A 210 -10.29 -3.36 -4.70
N LEU A 211 -9.71 -2.22 -5.05
CA LEU A 211 -10.37 -1.14 -5.78
C LEU A 211 -10.76 -1.52 -7.22
N ALA A 212 -9.93 -2.27 -7.93
CA ALA A 212 -10.18 -2.60 -9.33
C ALA A 212 -10.78 -4.00 -9.55
N MET A 213 -10.67 -4.93 -8.57
CA MET A 213 -11.05 -6.32 -8.79
C MET A 213 -12.06 -6.87 -7.78
N PHE A 214 -12.30 -6.20 -6.65
CA PHE A 214 -13.15 -6.73 -5.60
C PHE A 214 -14.38 -5.87 -5.28
N ASP A 215 -14.20 -4.59 -5.00
CA ASP A 215 -15.25 -3.67 -4.58
C ASP A 215 -15.99 -3.12 -5.82
N PRO A 216 -17.31 -3.37 -6.00
CA PRO A 216 -18.03 -3.13 -7.25
C PRO A 216 -18.00 -1.69 -7.76
N THR A 217 -18.13 -0.72 -6.85
CA THR A 217 -18.18 0.70 -7.23
C THR A 217 -16.84 1.18 -7.81
N PRO A 218 -15.69 1.06 -7.14
CA PRO A 218 -14.43 1.51 -7.69
C PRO A 218 -13.93 0.59 -8.82
N MET A 219 -14.34 -0.69 -8.86
CA MET A 219 -14.05 -1.59 -9.97
C MET A 219 -14.67 -1.07 -11.27
N ALA A 220 -15.95 -0.65 -11.24
CA ALA A 220 -16.61 -0.08 -12.41
C ALA A 220 -15.94 1.22 -12.87
N ILE A 221 -15.57 2.10 -11.93
CA ILE A 221 -14.82 3.34 -12.21
C ILE A 221 -13.48 3.01 -12.88
N THR A 222 -12.73 2.08 -12.33
CA THR A 222 -11.40 1.70 -12.85
C THR A 222 -11.50 1.10 -14.24
N ALA A 223 -12.41 0.15 -14.46
CA ALA A 223 -12.58 -0.51 -15.76
C ALA A 223 -13.00 0.47 -16.86
N GLN A 224 -13.84 1.46 -16.55
CA GLN A 224 -14.28 2.46 -17.49
C GLN A 224 -13.23 3.53 -17.77
N ARG A 225 -12.54 4.02 -16.73
CA ARG A 225 -11.64 5.17 -16.79
C ARG A 225 -10.21 4.81 -17.17
N ALA A 226 -9.74 3.66 -16.69
CA ALA A 226 -8.33 3.25 -16.74
C ALA A 226 -8.19 1.76 -17.08
N PRO A 227 -8.50 1.36 -18.33
CA PRO A 227 -8.46 -0.05 -18.74
C PRO A 227 -7.06 -0.67 -18.67
N ARG A 228 -5.97 0.10 -18.86
CA ARG A 228 -4.60 -0.40 -18.68
C ARG A 228 -4.32 -0.68 -17.20
N VAL A 229 -4.75 0.20 -16.30
CA VAL A 229 -4.62 -0.03 -14.86
C VAL A 229 -5.40 -1.28 -14.45
N PHE A 230 -6.62 -1.47 -14.95
CA PHE A 230 -7.40 -2.67 -14.70
C PHE A 230 -6.67 -3.94 -15.16
N ALA A 231 -6.14 -3.92 -16.39
CA ALA A 231 -5.37 -5.06 -16.94
C ALA A 231 -4.05 -5.28 -16.19
N TRP A 232 -3.37 -4.19 -15.80
CA TRP A 232 -2.10 -4.24 -15.05
C TRP A 232 -2.24 -4.98 -13.72
N VAL A 233 -3.35 -4.81 -13.01
CA VAL A 233 -3.60 -5.55 -11.76
C VAL A 233 -3.62 -7.06 -12.00
N GLY A 234 -4.23 -7.51 -13.10
CA GLY A 234 -4.21 -8.92 -13.48
C GLY A 234 -2.80 -9.43 -13.81
N ALA A 235 -1.99 -8.61 -14.48
CA ALA A 235 -0.63 -8.97 -14.84
C ALA A 235 0.33 -9.03 -13.63
N VAL A 236 0.22 -8.08 -12.71
CA VAL A 236 1.09 -8.01 -11.51
C VAL A 236 0.76 -9.10 -10.48
N GLU A 237 -0.38 -9.76 -10.60
CA GLU A 237 -0.73 -10.90 -9.74
C GLU A 237 0.38 -11.96 -9.69
N ASP A 238 1.03 -12.22 -10.82
CA ASP A 238 2.17 -13.15 -10.91
C ASP A 238 3.23 -12.68 -11.91
N LEU A 239 4.28 -12.07 -11.40
CA LEU A 239 5.46 -11.64 -12.14
C LEU A 239 6.64 -12.63 -11.99
N SER A 240 6.37 -13.88 -11.64
CA SER A 240 7.44 -14.89 -11.46
C SER A 240 8.23 -15.14 -12.73
N GLY A 241 7.63 -14.95 -13.92
CA GLY A 241 8.28 -15.07 -15.22
C GLY A 241 9.11 -13.87 -15.67
N LEU A 242 9.01 -12.71 -14.99
CA LEU A 242 9.78 -11.52 -15.35
C LEU A 242 11.26 -11.68 -14.94
N GLU A 243 12.19 -11.40 -15.84
CA GLU A 243 13.64 -11.41 -15.55
C GLU A 243 14.15 -9.97 -15.46
N PRO A 244 14.27 -9.39 -14.26
CA PRO A 244 14.65 -7.99 -14.08
C PRO A 244 16.15 -7.76 -14.24
N SER A 245 16.51 -6.60 -14.77
CA SER A 245 17.87 -6.06 -14.83
C SER A 245 17.95 -4.78 -13.97
N ASP A 246 19.14 -4.44 -13.49
CA ASP A 246 19.33 -3.15 -12.79
C ASP A 246 19.26 -1.96 -13.75
N ALA A 247 19.44 -2.17 -15.04
CA ALA A 247 19.23 -1.16 -16.08
C ALA A 247 17.74 -0.86 -16.35
N ASP A 248 16.80 -1.62 -15.76
CA ASP A 248 15.37 -1.43 -15.93
C ASP A 248 14.79 -0.32 -15.05
N TRP A 249 15.57 0.22 -14.10
CA TRP A 249 15.19 1.40 -13.33
C TRP A 249 15.39 2.69 -14.11
N PHE A 250 14.52 3.68 -13.94
CA PHE A 250 14.80 5.03 -14.41
C PHE A 250 16.06 5.59 -13.75
N ALA A 251 16.83 6.35 -14.53
CA ALA A 251 17.84 7.23 -13.96
C ALA A 251 17.18 8.52 -13.43
N MET A 252 17.73 9.10 -12.37
CA MET A 252 17.16 10.31 -11.75
C MET A 252 17.07 11.52 -12.69
N ASP A 253 17.95 11.61 -13.68
CA ASP A 253 18.00 12.67 -14.71
C ASP A 253 17.09 12.37 -15.92
N ALA A 254 16.40 11.22 -15.92
CA ALA A 254 15.54 10.77 -17.03
C ALA A 254 14.15 10.31 -16.56
N LEU A 255 13.65 10.89 -15.47
CA LEU A 255 12.30 10.60 -14.97
C LEU A 255 11.24 11.10 -15.94
N PRO A 256 10.25 10.26 -16.35
CA PRO A 256 9.24 10.68 -17.30
C PRO A 256 8.22 11.64 -16.66
N ALA A 257 7.69 12.54 -17.46
CA ALA A 257 6.65 13.50 -17.02
C ALA A 257 5.40 12.81 -16.47
N THR A 258 5.12 11.59 -16.91
CA THR A 258 4.02 10.76 -16.39
C THR A 258 4.23 10.32 -14.94
N LEU A 259 5.47 10.04 -14.53
CA LEU A 259 5.80 9.81 -13.12
C LEU A 259 5.63 11.09 -12.29
N THR A 260 6.09 12.23 -12.82
CA THR A 260 5.89 13.54 -12.18
C THR A 260 4.40 13.84 -11.96
N ALA A 261 3.53 13.47 -12.89
CA ALA A 261 2.09 13.62 -12.72
C ALA A 261 1.53 12.79 -11.55
N ILE A 262 2.03 11.57 -11.32
CA ILE A 262 1.69 10.75 -10.17
C ILE A 262 2.21 11.40 -8.88
N LEU A 263 3.47 11.86 -8.87
CA LEU A 263 4.06 12.53 -7.71
C LEU A 263 3.33 13.84 -7.36
N LYS A 264 2.79 14.57 -8.36
CA LYS A 264 1.93 15.75 -8.11
C LYS A 264 0.64 15.39 -7.38
N GLU A 265 0.08 14.21 -7.60
CA GLU A 265 -1.06 13.75 -6.80
C GLU A 265 -0.64 13.43 -5.36
N VAL A 266 0.57 12.85 -5.15
CA VAL A 266 1.15 12.67 -3.81
C VAL A 266 1.28 14.03 -3.09
N GLY A 267 1.82 15.03 -3.75
CA GLY A 267 1.97 16.40 -3.21
C GLY A 267 0.63 17.06 -2.89
N ARG A 268 -0.38 16.85 -3.75
CA ARG A 268 -1.71 17.44 -3.60
C ARG A 268 -2.46 16.94 -2.36
N VAL A 269 -2.40 15.64 -2.09
CA VAL A 269 -3.29 15.03 -1.08
C VAL A 269 -2.56 14.37 0.08
N TYR A 270 -1.46 13.68 -0.18
CA TYR A 270 -0.78 12.92 0.84
C TYR A 270 0.21 13.76 1.66
N ALA A 271 0.98 14.60 1.03
CA ALA A 271 1.94 15.47 1.72
C ALA A 271 1.27 16.36 2.79
N PRO A 272 0.19 17.12 2.50
CA PRO A 272 -0.47 17.95 3.51
C PRO A 272 -1.05 17.12 4.66
N LEU A 273 -1.62 15.93 4.37
CA LEU A 273 -2.11 15.04 5.41
C LEU A 273 -0.99 14.55 6.32
N LEU A 274 0.10 14.05 5.74
CA LEU A 274 1.20 13.44 6.48
C LEU A 274 1.85 14.46 7.42
N LEU A 275 2.05 15.69 6.94
CA LEU A 275 2.59 16.80 7.72
C LEU A 275 1.64 17.23 8.85
N ALA A 276 0.35 17.37 8.56
CA ALA A 276 -0.65 17.75 9.57
C ALA A 276 -0.78 16.66 10.64
N ASN A 277 -0.81 15.39 10.24
CA ASN A 277 -0.84 14.26 11.15
C ASN A 277 0.39 14.20 12.06
N ALA A 278 1.59 14.41 11.51
CA ALA A 278 2.82 14.42 12.31
C ALA A 278 2.81 15.55 13.34
N ARG A 279 2.32 16.76 12.97
CA ARG A 279 2.15 17.88 13.91
C ARG A 279 1.17 17.53 15.02
N ALA A 280 0.01 16.97 14.68
CA ALA A 280 -1.02 16.59 15.64
C ALA A 280 -0.52 15.52 16.63
N VAL A 281 0.18 14.48 16.13
CA VAL A 281 0.79 13.43 16.97
C VAL A 281 1.82 14.04 17.91
N LYS A 282 2.71 14.91 17.41
CA LYS A 282 3.74 15.58 18.22
C LYS A 282 3.14 16.47 19.31
N ALA A 283 2.03 17.14 19.00
CA ALA A 283 1.31 18.00 19.95
C ALA A 283 0.40 17.23 20.92
N GLY A 284 0.22 15.92 20.77
CA GLY A 284 -0.75 15.14 21.54
C GLY A 284 -2.20 15.55 21.27
N ALA A 285 -2.48 16.12 20.10
CA ALA A 285 -3.82 16.57 19.73
C ALA A 285 -4.77 15.37 19.54
N THR A 286 -6.06 15.61 19.78
CA THR A 286 -7.11 14.60 19.59
C THR A 286 -7.61 14.50 18.15
N GLN A 287 -7.33 15.54 17.35
CA GLN A 287 -7.72 15.62 15.93
C GLN A 287 -6.58 16.17 15.07
N VAL A 288 -6.52 15.69 13.85
CA VAL A 288 -5.80 16.31 12.75
C VAL A 288 -6.77 17.21 12.02
N GLU A 289 -6.44 18.49 11.91
CA GLU A 289 -7.19 19.47 11.16
C GLU A 289 -6.27 20.09 10.12
N THR A 290 -6.70 20.06 8.85
CA THR A 290 -5.95 20.63 7.73
C THR A 290 -6.90 20.89 6.56
N GLU A 291 -6.35 21.34 5.45
CA GLU A 291 -7.03 21.43 4.16
C GLU A 291 -6.34 20.49 3.18
N ILE A 292 -7.12 19.72 2.43
CA ILE A 292 -6.64 18.83 1.37
C ILE A 292 -7.47 19.10 0.12
N ASP A 293 -6.79 19.42 -0.98
CA ASP A 293 -7.43 19.73 -2.25
C ASP A 293 -8.51 20.84 -2.15
N GLY A 294 -8.23 21.88 -1.35
CA GLY A 294 -9.15 23.01 -1.11
C GLY A 294 -10.35 22.68 -0.22
N GLN A 295 -10.37 21.54 0.43
CA GLN A 295 -11.47 21.13 1.31
C GLN A 295 -10.99 20.87 2.74
N PRO A 296 -11.81 21.19 3.74
CA PRO A 296 -11.51 20.88 5.13
C PRO A 296 -11.32 19.39 5.33
N TRP A 297 -10.28 19.01 6.08
CA TRP A 297 -10.00 17.62 6.42
C TRP A 297 -9.85 17.45 7.92
N VAL A 298 -10.63 16.54 8.48
CA VAL A 298 -10.59 16.20 9.90
C VAL A 298 -10.53 14.68 10.05
N GLN A 299 -9.54 14.20 10.81
CA GLN A 299 -9.45 12.79 11.20
C GLN A 299 -8.79 12.62 12.56
N GLN A 300 -8.82 11.42 13.12
CA GLN A 300 -8.01 11.10 14.30
C GLN A 300 -6.52 11.06 13.93
N PRO A 301 -5.62 11.53 14.82
CA PRO A 301 -4.18 11.34 14.63
C PRO A 301 -3.82 9.86 14.54
N PHE A 302 -2.93 9.54 13.60
CA PHE A 302 -2.48 8.19 13.38
C PHE A 302 -0.96 8.10 13.58
N PRO A 303 -0.48 7.61 14.73
CA PRO A 303 0.94 7.60 15.07
C PRO A 303 1.82 6.86 14.06
N TYR A 304 1.28 5.86 13.37
CA TYR A 304 2.03 5.13 12.34
C TYR A 304 2.42 6.04 11.18
N GLN A 305 1.50 6.89 10.68
CA GLN A 305 1.81 7.84 9.60
C GLN A 305 2.87 8.88 10.01
N ALA A 306 2.94 9.24 11.29
CA ALA A 306 4.05 10.08 11.78
C ALA A 306 5.40 9.36 11.72
N LYS A 307 5.42 8.01 11.89
CA LYS A 307 6.63 7.20 11.67
C LYS A 307 7.00 7.14 10.19
N CYS A 308 6.02 7.03 9.29
CA CYS A 308 6.26 7.06 7.86
C CYS A 308 7.02 8.33 7.45
N LEU A 309 6.56 9.51 7.91
CA LEU A 309 7.27 10.76 7.66
C LEU A 309 8.69 10.76 8.25
N ALA A 310 8.86 10.21 9.45
CA ALA A 310 10.19 10.13 10.07
C ALA A 310 11.13 9.25 9.23
N TRP A 311 10.66 8.11 8.73
CA TRP A 311 11.45 7.22 7.87
C TRP A 311 11.82 7.87 6.54
N LEU A 312 10.89 8.57 5.87
CA LEU A 312 11.20 9.33 4.65
C LEU A 312 12.28 10.39 4.91
N ARG A 313 12.21 11.12 6.01
CA ARG A 313 13.21 12.11 6.40
C ARG A 313 14.56 11.48 6.73
N GLU A 314 14.59 10.33 7.39
CA GLU A 314 15.79 9.57 7.66
C GLU A 314 16.44 9.09 6.34
N GLU A 315 15.67 8.50 5.42
CA GLU A 315 16.16 8.10 4.10
C GLU A 315 16.72 9.29 3.32
N TYR A 316 16.01 10.43 3.28
CA TYR A 316 16.49 11.63 2.63
C TYR A 316 17.78 12.17 3.24
N SER A 317 17.89 12.17 4.57
CA SER A 317 19.09 12.65 5.28
C SER A 317 20.32 11.78 5.03
N ALA A 318 20.12 10.50 4.72
CA ALA A 318 21.19 9.57 4.39
C ALA A 318 21.73 9.73 2.95
N LEU A 319 21.03 10.46 2.08
CA LEU A 319 21.47 10.75 0.71
C LEU A 319 22.70 11.66 0.70
N ASN A 320 23.58 11.50 -0.28
CA ASN A 320 24.67 12.43 -0.51
C ASN A 320 24.17 13.79 -1.06
N PRO A 321 24.98 14.86 -1.06
CA PRO A 321 24.52 16.20 -1.49
C PRO A 321 23.96 16.25 -2.92
N GLY A 322 24.55 15.51 -3.87
CA GLY A 322 24.10 15.46 -5.26
C GLY A 322 22.73 14.77 -5.39
N GLN A 323 22.56 13.64 -4.70
CA GLN A 323 21.30 12.92 -4.66
C GLN A 323 20.19 13.74 -4.00
N ARG A 324 20.51 14.44 -2.89
CA ARG A 324 19.54 15.36 -2.24
C ARG A 324 19.12 16.50 -3.17
N ALA A 325 20.04 17.07 -3.93
CA ALA A 325 19.69 18.13 -4.89
C ALA A 325 18.72 17.63 -5.95
N GLY A 326 18.98 16.46 -6.56
CA GLY A 326 18.08 15.88 -7.55
C GLY A 326 16.69 15.54 -6.98
N ILE A 327 16.64 14.93 -5.78
CA ILE A 327 15.36 14.67 -5.12
C ILE A 327 14.62 15.95 -4.74
N SER A 328 15.30 16.98 -4.25
CA SER A 328 14.67 18.25 -3.90
C SER A 328 14.01 18.91 -5.12
N GLU A 329 14.65 18.85 -6.29
CA GLU A 329 14.07 19.35 -7.53
C GLU A 329 12.79 18.61 -7.90
N VAL A 330 12.81 17.27 -7.89
CA VAL A 330 11.64 16.42 -8.17
C VAL A 330 10.51 16.69 -7.18
N LEU A 331 10.81 16.78 -5.88
CA LEU A 331 9.81 17.01 -4.85
C LEU A 331 9.23 18.43 -4.93
N THR A 332 10.02 19.42 -5.32
CA THR A 332 9.54 20.80 -5.53
C THR A 332 8.56 20.85 -6.68
N ASP A 333 8.88 20.23 -7.83
CA ASP A 333 7.95 20.15 -8.97
C ASP A 333 6.67 19.38 -8.64
N ALA A 334 6.75 18.42 -7.73
CA ALA A 334 5.63 17.63 -7.26
C ALA A 334 4.81 18.27 -6.11
N GLY A 335 5.28 19.37 -5.50
CA GLY A 335 4.66 19.97 -4.31
C GLY A 335 4.84 19.13 -3.04
N CYS A 336 5.91 18.35 -3.00
CA CYS A 336 6.26 17.44 -1.88
C CYS A 336 7.43 17.95 -1.03
N GLU A 337 8.03 19.11 -1.33
CA GLU A 337 9.26 19.62 -0.71
C GLU A 337 9.15 19.73 0.82
N ALA A 338 7.97 20.03 1.34
CA ALA A 338 7.74 20.15 2.78
C ALA A 338 7.89 18.81 3.54
N LEU A 339 7.81 17.66 2.84
CA LEU A 339 8.04 16.35 3.46
C LEU A 339 9.47 16.19 3.97
N ILE A 340 10.44 16.79 3.26
CA ILE A 340 11.87 16.70 3.58
C ILE A 340 12.41 17.91 4.34
N ALA A 341 11.57 18.94 4.58
CA ALA A 341 11.95 20.07 5.40
C ALA A 341 12.19 19.64 6.86
N ALA A 342 13.25 20.20 7.47
CA ALA A 342 13.71 19.87 8.82
C ALA A 342 12.70 20.29 9.91
#